data_5a72f5c541231b3d331f56ac3c794202
#
_entry.id   5a72f5c541231b3d331f56ac3c794202
#
_cell.length_a   1.000
_cell.length_b   1.000
_cell.length_c   1.000
_cell.angle_alpha   90.00
_cell.angle_beta   90.00
_cell.angle_gamma   90.00
#
_symmetry.space_group_name_H-M   'P 1'
#
loop_
_entity.id
_entity.type
_entity.pdbx_description
1 polymer ?
#
loop_
_entity_poly.entity_id
_entity_poly.type
_entity_poly.pdbx_seq_one_letter_code
_entity_poly.pdbx_strand_id
1 'polypeptide(L)'
;MVDEQFEDILQFLRTRVVPAEYTTAQKKHLVVCVVDFQLIMGQLYKRGPDELLRRYVLEHERSMILREAHEGVAGGHYAGSATTKKVLRIGLWWPTLHKEAKEYSQVFDIF
;
A
#
# COMPACT_ATOMS: atom_id res chain seq x y z
N MET A 1 -11.49 -2.69 -5.05
CA MET A 1 -11.40 -3.32 -3.72
C MET A 1 -11.12 -2.25 -2.69
N VAL A 2 -11.97 -2.13 -1.69
CA VAL A 2 -11.76 -1.17 -0.61
C VAL A 2 -10.77 -1.78 0.38
N ASP A 3 -9.79 -1.00 0.81
CA ASP A 3 -8.82 -1.42 1.82
C ASP A 3 -9.51 -1.38 3.20
N GLU A 4 -10.11 -2.48 3.60
CA GLU A 4 -10.88 -2.55 4.84
C GLU A 4 -10.10 -2.11 6.08
N GLN A 5 -8.80 -2.39 6.10
CA GLN A 5 -7.94 -2.04 7.24
C GLN A 5 -7.53 -0.57 7.25
N PHE A 6 -7.59 0.12 6.10
CA PHE A 6 -7.14 1.51 6.00
C PHE A 6 -7.89 2.43 6.95
N GLU A 7 -9.22 2.38 6.92
CA GLU A 7 -10.04 3.24 7.78
C GLU A 7 -9.84 2.93 9.26
N ASP A 8 -9.72 1.65 9.61
CA ASP A 8 -9.51 1.23 10.98
C ASP A 8 -8.17 1.72 11.53
N ILE A 9 -7.11 1.60 10.73
CA ILE A 9 -5.79 2.07 11.10
C ILE A 9 -5.78 3.59 11.24
N LEU A 10 -6.35 4.28 10.27
CA LEU A 10 -6.40 5.74 10.25
C LEU A 10 -7.16 6.28 11.46
N GLN A 11 -8.33 5.71 11.75
CA GLN A 11 -9.16 6.11 12.87
C GLN A 11 -8.44 5.89 14.20
N PHE A 12 -7.82 4.72 14.37
CA PHE A 12 -7.06 4.43 15.58
C PHE A 12 -5.89 5.40 15.77
N LEU A 13 -5.15 5.72 14.72
CA LEU A 13 -4.02 6.64 14.81
C LEU A 13 -4.46 8.07 15.13
N ARG A 14 -5.67 8.44 14.70
CA ARG A 14 -6.24 9.77 15.02
C ARG A 14 -6.76 9.86 16.44
N THR A 15 -7.47 8.84 16.90
CA THR A 15 -8.21 8.90 18.17
C THR A 15 -7.59 8.11 19.30
N ARG A 16 -6.75 7.13 18.99
CA ARG A 16 -6.17 6.17 19.94
C ARG A 16 -7.25 5.35 20.66
N VAL A 17 -8.45 5.27 20.09
CA VAL A 17 -9.58 4.54 20.68
C VAL A 17 -9.91 3.34 19.78
N VAL A 18 -10.01 2.16 20.40
CA VAL A 18 -10.45 0.94 19.72
C VAL A 18 -11.97 0.91 19.80
N PRO A 19 -12.69 0.62 18.70
CA PRO A 19 -14.14 0.50 18.75
C PRO A 19 -14.60 -0.51 19.81
N ALA A 20 -15.65 -0.14 20.57
CA ALA A 20 -16.13 -0.96 21.68
C ALA A 20 -16.68 -2.32 21.24
N GLU A 21 -17.16 -2.41 19.99
CA GLU A 21 -17.72 -3.64 19.41
C GLU A 21 -16.64 -4.65 18.98
N TYR A 22 -15.37 -4.27 19.01
CA TYR A 22 -14.29 -5.18 18.59
C TYR A 22 -14.16 -6.36 19.57
N THR A 23 -13.95 -7.54 19.02
CA THR A 23 -13.56 -8.71 19.81
C THR A 23 -12.12 -8.57 20.27
N THR A 24 -11.70 -9.39 21.23
CA THR A 24 -10.30 -9.44 21.67
C THR A 24 -9.35 -9.73 20.52
N ALA A 25 -9.74 -10.65 19.63
CA ALA A 25 -8.93 -10.99 18.46
C ALA A 25 -8.78 -9.81 17.51
N GLN A 26 -9.85 -9.06 17.27
CA GLN A 26 -9.83 -7.87 16.43
C GLN A 26 -8.93 -6.76 17.02
N LYS A 27 -9.01 -6.57 18.34
CA LYS A 27 -8.17 -5.59 19.03
C LYS A 27 -6.68 -5.94 18.89
N LYS A 28 -6.33 -7.21 19.09
CA LYS A 28 -4.95 -7.68 18.94
C LYS A 28 -4.45 -7.49 17.52
N HIS A 29 -5.30 -7.82 16.54
CA HIS A 29 -4.95 -7.67 15.12
C HIS A 29 -4.67 -6.20 14.79
N LEU A 30 -5.51 -5.29 15.25
CA LEU A 30 -5.32 -3.86 15.01
C LEU A 30 -4.01 -3.36 15.62
N VAL A 31 -3.72 -3.74 16.87
CA VAL A 31 -2.50 -3.32 17.54
C VAL A 31 -1.25 -3.80 16.80
N VAL A 32 -1.26 -5.03 16.30
CA VAL A 32 -0.15 -5.58 15.52
C VAL A 32 -0.01 -4.83 14.20
N CYS A 33 -1.13 -4.56 13.52
CA CYS A 33 -1.10 -3.87 12.22
C CYS A 33 -0.59 -2.42 12.32
N VAL A 34 -0.98 -1.68 13.37
CA VAL A 34 -0.65 -0.26 13.45
C VAL A 34 0.83 0.01 13.77
N VAL A 35 1.56 -1.00 14.23
CA VAL A 35 2.97 -0.83 14.61
C VAL A 35 3.81 -0.27 13.45
N ASP A 36 3.53 -0.70 12.22
CA ASP A 36 4.28 -0.28 11.05
C ASP A 36 3.71 0.97 10.38
N PHE A 37 2.65 1.55 10.91
CA PHE A 37 2.01 2.71 10.30
C PHE A 37 2.24 3.97 11.12
N GLN A 38 2.28 5.10 10.43
CA GLN A 38 2.50 6.39 11.05
C GLN A 38 1.67 7.45 10.34
N LEU A 39 1.02 8.31 11.12
CA LEU A 39 0.24 9.42 10.57
C LEU A 39 1.10 10.67 10.64
N ILE A 40 1.38 11.28 9.49
CA ILE A 40 2.21 12.49 9.39
C ILE A 40 1.43 13.52 8.58
N MET A 41 1.10 14.63 9.21
CA MET A 41 0.35 15.74 8.58
C MET A 41 -0.90 15.27 7.83
N GLY A 42 -1.66 14.38 8.48
CA GLY A 42 -2.89 13.84 7.91
C GLY A 42 -2.71 12.76 6.87
N GLN A 43 -1.49 12.38 6.52
CA GLN A 43 -1.18 11.34 5.55
C GLN A 43 -0.69 10.09 6.26
N LEU A 44 -1.16 8.92 5.80
CA LEU A 44 -0.75 7.64 6.35
C LEU A 44 0.51 7.13 5.64
N TYR A 45 1.50 6.71 6.42
CA TYR A 45 2.75 6.13 5.94
C TYR A 45 2.93 4.72 6.49
N LYS A 46 3.54 3.87 5.71
CA LYS A 46 3.88 2.49 6.08
C LYS A 46 5.40 2.35 6.13
N ARG A 47 5.91 1.80 7.24
CA ARG A 47 7.32 1.44 7.33
C ARG A 47 7.54 0.08 6.67
N GLY A 48 8.45 0.04 5.70
CA GLY A 48 8.81 -1.21 5.03
C GLY A 48 9.87 -2.01 5.80
N PRO A 49 10.21 -3.22 5.30
CA PRO A 49 11.28 -4.02 5.91
C PRO A 49 12.64 -3.34 5.88
N ASP A 50 12.83 -2.39 4.97
CA ASP A 50 14.05 -1.57 4.86
C ASP A 50 14.06 -0.37 5.80
N GLU A 51 13.10 -0.28 6.72
CA GLU A 51 12.93 0.80 7.70
C GLU A 51 12.54 2.15 7.08
N LEU A 52 12.26 2.21 5.79
CA LEU A 52 11.85 3.45 5.12
C LEU A 52 10.32 3.60 5.17
N LEU A 53 9.89 4.82 5.45
CA LEU A 53 8.47 5.17 5.41
C LEU A 53 8.05 5.49 3.99
N ARG A 54 6.91 4.89 3.57
CA ARG A 54 6.32 5.15 2.27
C ARG A 54 4.88 5.59 2.45
N ARG A 55 4.44 6.54 1.60
CA ARG A 55 3.09 7.06 1.68
C ARG A 55 2.10 5.98 1.21
N TYR A 56 1.03 5.81 1.98
CA TYR A 56 -0.07 4.92 1.62
C TYR A 56 -0.86 5.56 0.47
N VAL A 57 -0.92 4.88 -0.68
CA VAL A 57 -1.60 5.38 -1.87
C VAL A 57 -3.06 4.95 -1.84
N LEU A 58 -3.97 5.89 -2.02
CA LEU A 58 -5.39 5.61 -2.08
C LEU A 58 -5.77 4.98 -3.42
N GLU A 59 -6.87 4.25 -3.44
CA GLU A 59 -7.27 3.44 -4.58
C GLU A 59 -7.35 4.24 -5.89
N HIS A 60 -7.90 5.45 -5.83
CA HIS A 60 -8.11 6.27 -7.02
C HIS A 60 -6.82 6.77 -7.68
N GLU A 61 -5.68 6.72 -6.97
CA GLU A 61 -4.39 7.18 -7.50
C GLU A 61 -3.57 6.04 -8.12
N ARG A 62 -3.91 4.79 -7.84
CA ARG A 62 -3.05 3.64 -8.12
C ARG A 62 -2.83 3.37 -9.60
N SER A 63 -3.88 3.48 -10.41
CA SER A 63 -3.78 3.22 -11.85
C SER A 63 -2.80 4.16 -12.53
N MET A 64 -2.83 5.44 -12.20
CA MET A 64 -1.92 6.42 -12.78
C MET A 64 -0.48 6.17 -12.36
N ILE A 65 -0.27 5.85 -11.09
CA ILE A 65 1.06 5.56 -10.56
C ILE A 65 1.65 4.32 -11.24
N LEU A 66 0.86 3.27 -11.40
CA LEU A 66 1.30 2.06 -12.10
C LEU A 66 1.65 2.35 -13.55
N ARG A 67 0.84 3.14 -14.23
CA ARG A 67 1.09 3.53 -15.61
C ARG A 67 2.41 4.26 -15.75
N GLU A 68 2.65 5.25 -14.91
CA GLU A 68 3.90 6.02 -14.95
C GLU A 68 5.11 5.17 -14.58
N ALA A 69 4.98 4.32 -13.57
CA ALA A 69 6.06 3.45 -13.14
C ALA A 69 6.38 2.38 -14.18
N HIS A 70 5.37 1.89 -14.91
CA HIS A 70 5.56 0.89 -15.95
C HIS A 70 6.26 1.46 -17.19
N GLU A 71 6.08 2.73 -17.47
CA GLU A 71 6.77 3.40 -18.56
C GLU A 71 8.29 3.32 -18.34
N GLY A 72 9.03 2.90 -19.35
CA GLY A 72 10.47 2.72 -19.26
C GLY A 72 10.90 1.39 -18.65
N VAL A 73 9.97 0.56 -18.19
CA VAL A 73 10.29 -0.80 -17.75
C VAL A 73 10.26 -1.71 -18.98
N ALA A 74 11.34 -2.46 -19.21
CA ALA A 74 11.38 -3.43 -20.30
C ALA A 74 10.32 -4.51 -20.05
N GLY A 75 9.58 -4.87 -21.07
CA GLY A 75 8.58 -5.93 -21.00
C GLY A 75 9.21 -7.27 -20.63
N GLY A 76 8.37 -8.27 -20.32
CA GLY A 76 8.83 -9.61 -20.05
C GLY A 76 8.54 -10.10 -18.65
N HIS A 77 9.22 -11.15 -18.26
CA HIS A 77 8.92 -11.97 -17.10
C HIS A 77 8.97 -11.22 -15.77
N TYR A 78 9.84 -10.21 -15.67
CA TYR A 78 10.07 -9.47 -14.42
C TYR A 78 9.50 -8.06 -14.43
N ALA A 79 8.67 -7.73 -15.41
CA ALA A 79 8.14 -6.36 -15.55
C ALA A 79 7.33 -5.93 -14.32
N GLY A 80 6.51 -6.83 -13.76
CA GLY A 80 5.74 -6.54 -12.55
C GLY A 80 6.63 -6.23 -11.34
N SER A 81 7.69 -7.02 -11.16
CA SER A 81 8.65 -6.81 -10.08
C SER A 81 9.41 -5.49 -10.24
N ALA A 82 9.83 -5.17 -11.47
CA ALA A 82 10.52 -3.93 -11.78
C ALA A 82 9.63 -2.71 -11.54
N THR A 83 8.35 -2.80 -11.94
CA THR A 83 7.37 -1.75 -11.70
C THR A 83 7.15 -1.54 -10.20
N THR A 84 7.00 -2.61 -9.43
CA THR A 84 6.88 -2.56 -7.97
C THR A 84 8.07 -1.84 -7.34
N LYS A 85 9.28 -2.19 -7.75
CA LYS A 85 10.51 -1.57 -7.23
C LYS A 85 10.57 -0.08 -7.52
N LYS A 86 10.12 0.34 -8.71
CA LYS A 86 10.06 1.77 -9.06
C LYS A 86 9.11 2.53 -8.15
N VAL A 87 7.92 1.97 -7.90
CA VAL A 87 6.92 2.59 -7.01
C VAL A 87 7.48 2.72 -5.59
N LEU A 88 8.08 1.65 -5.07
CA LEU A 88 8.68 1.68 -3.74
C LEU A 88 9.82 2.70 -3.65
N ARG A 89 10.63 2.81 -4.69
CA ARG A 89 11.77 3.72 -4.73
C ARG A 89 11.36 5.18 -4.66
N ILE A 90 10.21 5.53 -5.26
CA ILE A 90 9.71 6.90 -5.20
C ILE A 90 8.95 7.22 -3.91
N GLY A 91 8.88 6.24 -3.00
CA GLY A 91 8.31 6.48 -1.68
C GLY A 91 6.82 6.22 -1.55
N LEU A 92 6.27 5.34 -2.37
CA LEU A 92 4.85 5.01 -2.38
C LEU A 92 4.63 3.52 -2.09
N TRP A 93 3.47 3.21 -1.50
CA TRP A 93 3.13 1.84 -1.16
C TRP A 93 1.62 1.70 -0.98
N TRP A 94 1.07 0.53 -1.25
CA TRP A 94 -0.27 0.12 -0.82
C TRP A 94 -0.29 -1.40 -0.70
N PRO A 95 -1.27 -1.98 0.05
CA PRO A 95 -1.21 -3.42 0.39
C PRO A 95 -1.16 -4.38 -0.80
N THR A 96 -1.81 -4.03 -1.91
CA THR A 96 -1.90 -4.89 -3.08
C THR A 96 -0.98 -4.44 -4.22
N LEU A 97 0.04 -3.62 -3.91
CA LEU A 97 0.96 -3.07 -4.91
C LEU A 97 1.59 -4.15 -5.80
N HIS A 98 2.19 -5.16 -5.20
CA HIS A 98 2.90 -6.19 -5.96
C HIS A 98 1.96 -6.96 -6.89
N LYS A 99 0.79 -7.33 -6.39
CA LYS A 99 -0.24 -8.03 -7.16
C LYS A 99 -0.72 -7.16 -8.33
N GLU A 100 -1.06 -5.92 -8.07
CA GLU A 100 -1.58 -5.01 -9.09
C GLU A 100 -0.52 -4.65 -10.13
N ALA A 101 0.73 -4.48 -9.71
CA ALA A 101 1.83 -4.23 -10.65
C ALA A 101 2.03 -5.42 -11.59
N LYS A 102 1.93 -6.63 -11.07
CA LYS A 102 2.02 -7.85 -11.88
C LYS A 102 0.87 -7.95 -12.86
N GLU A 103 -0.35 -7.74 -12.40
CA GLU A 103 -1.55 -7.77 -13.25
C GLU A 103 -1.48 -6.71 -14.35
N TYR A 104 -1.06 -5.49 -14.00
CA TYR A 104 -0.90 -4.40 -14.94
C TYR A 104 0.10 -4.77 -16.05
N SER A 105 1.25 -5.30 -15.66
CA SER A 105 2.28 -5.71 -16.61
C SER A 105 1.81 -6.81 -17.54
N GLN A 106 1.05 -7.78 -17.04
CA GLN A 106 0.51 -8.87 -17.83
C GLN A 106 -0.46 -8.37 -18.91
N VAL A 107 -1.30 -7.40 -18.58
CA VAL A 107 -2.24 -6.81 -19.54
C VAL A 107 -1.47 -6.11 -20.67
N PHE A 108 -0.43 -5.36 -20.34
CA PHE A 108 0.33 -4.61 -21.36
C PHE A 108 1.27 -5.48 -22.17
N ASP A 109 1.75 -6.57 -21.62
CA ASP A 109 2.62 -7.51 -22.36
C ASP A 109 1.88 -8.28 -23.44
N ILE A 110 0.53 -8.32 -23.41
CA ILE A 110 -0.29 -8.96 -24.43
C ILE A 110 -0.42 -8.06 -25.68
N PHE A 111 -0.32 -6.78 -25.52
CA PHE A 111 -0.42 -5.80 -26.60
C PHE A 111 0.96 -5.27 -26.96
#